data_edc35d65d6dd4b81ec91197ee9885abb
#
_entry.id   edc35d65d6dd4b81ec91197ee9885abb
#
_cell.length_a   1.000
_cell.length_b   1.000
_cell.length_c   1.000
_cell.angle_alpha   90.00
_cell.angle_beta   90.00
_cell.angle_gamma   90.00
#
_symmetry.space_group_name_H-M   'P 1'
#
loop_
_entity.id
_entity.type
_entity.pdbx_description
1 polymer ?
#
loop_
_entity_poly.entity_id
_entity_poly.type
_entity_poly.pdbx_seq_one_letter_code
_entity_poly.pdbx_strand_id
1 'polypeptide(L)'
;MRKTLRIFVVYAFILLPAVSFAGDRFDGKWLTTLTCPAKGSTEGYTWRIPSVITAGNFRGEHGTAGEPGYLLIEGPIADNGSAKLSANGIVASRTYARGVFAHKGEEYNYDIKAQFEETKGTGTKGQGLGIVGRICTFEFEKK
;
A
#
# COMPACT_ATOMS: atom_id res chain seq x y z
N MET A 1 -57.77 -28.29 36.44
CA MET A 1 -56.68 -28.64 35.49
C MET A 1 -56.05 -27.36 34.98
N ARG A 2 -54.86 -26.95 35.48
CA ARG A 2 -54.12 -25.78 35.02
C ARG A 2 -53.02 -26.25 34.07
N LYS A 3 -53.13 -25.91 32.77
CA LYS A 3 -52.08 -26.19 31.77
C LYS A 3 -51.04 -25.06 31.82
N THR A 4 -49.85 -25.38 32.31
CA THR A 4 -48.68 -24.50 32.30
C THR A 4 -48.05 -24.54 30.90
N LEU A 5 -48.16 -23.42 30.17
CA LEU A 5 -47.49 -23.20 28.87
C LEU A 5 -46.04 -22.84 29.14
N ARG A 6 -45.11 -23.75 28.80
CA ARG A 6 -43.64 -23.47 28.83
C ARG A 6 -43.22 -22.79 27.54
N ILE A 7 -42.88 -21.53 27.63
CA ILE A 7 -42.30 -20.76 26.53
C ILE A 7 -40.80 -21.08 26.47
N PHE A 8 -40.37 -21.76 25.40
CA PHE A 8 -38.96 -21.95 25.10
C PHE A 8 -38.47 -20.69 24.35
N VAL A 9 -37.63 -19.86 25.01
CA VAL A 9 -36.92 -18.76 24.38
C VAL A 9 -35.67 -19.33 23.72
N VAL A 10 -35.70 -19.40 22.39
CA VAL A 10 -34.52 -19.78 21.58
C VAL A 10 -33.66 -18.53 21.39
N TYR A 11 -32.52 -18.44 22.08
CA TYR A 11 -31.49 -17.44 21.82
C TYR A 11 -30.75 -17.78 20.55
N ALA A 12 -31.06 -17.08 19.47
CA ALA A 12 -30.25 -17.12 18.23
C ALA A 12 -28.95 -16.34 18.46
N PHE A 13 -27.85 -17.06 18.63
CA PHE A 13 -26.49 -16.47 18.62
C PHE A 13 -26.15 -16.03 17.19
N ILE A 14 -26.21 -14.73 16.94
CA ILE A 14 -25.71 -14.13 15.69
C ILE A 14 -24.18 -14.11 15.77
N LEU A 15 -23.53 -15.06 15.09
CA LEU A 15 -22.08 -15.06 14.87
C LEU A 15 -21.75 -13.96 13.84
N LEU A 16 -21.36 -12.78 14.33
CA LEU A 16 -20.77 -11.74 13.48
C LEU A 16 -19.36 -12.22 13.06
N PRO A 17 -19.02 -12.20 11.76
CA PRO A 17 -17.66 -12.48 11.32
C PRO A 17 -16.74 -11.40 11.91
N ALA A 18 -15.79 -11.81 12.75
CA ALA A 18 -14.73 -10.94 13.21
C ALA A 18 -13.84 -10.60 12.00
N VAL A 19 -13.83 -9.35 11.57
CA VAL A 19 -12.85 -8.85 10.59
C VAL A 19 -11.53 -8.76 11.36
N SER A 20 -10.69 -9.78 11.25
CA SER A 20 -9.33 -9.77 11.78
C SER A 20 -8.50 -8.80 10.95
N PHE A 21 -8.24 -7.63 11.51
CA PHE A 21 -7.15 -6.79 11.00
C PHE A 21 -5.83 -7.41 11.47
N ALA A 22 -4.80 -7.35 10.62
CA ALA A 22 -3.45 -7.78 10.96
C ALA A 22 -2.97 -6.97 12.16
N GLY A 23 -3.31 -7.44 13.37
CA GLY A 23 -2.90 -6.79 14.61
C GLY A 23 -1.40 -6.43 14.57
N ASP A 24 -0.81 -6.01 15.64
CA ASP A 24 0.52 -5.43 15.82
C ASP A 24 1.73 -6.17 15.18
N ARG A 25 1.48 -7.29 14.47
CA ARG A 25 2.51 -8.17 13.87
C ARG A 25 3.49 -7.42 12.96
N PHE A 26 2.98 -6.51 12.14
CA PHE A 26 3.80 -5.75 11.20
C PHE A 26 4.15 -4.37 11.73
N ASP A 27 3.52 -3.93 12.81
CA ASP A 27 3.66 -2.57 13.33
C ASP A 27 5.10 -2.21 13.66
N GLY A 28 5.44 -0.95 13.42
CA GLY A 28 6.76 -0.41 13.68
C GLY A 28 7.29 0.50 12.57
N LYS A 29 8.57 0.84 12.69
CA LYS A 29 9.28 1.64 11.69
C LYS A 29 9.80 0.74 10.59
N TRP A 30 9.68 1.20 9.36
CA TRP A 30 10.12 0.50 8.16
C TRP A 30 10.92 1.42 7.24
N LEU A 31 11.70 0.84 6.37
CA LEU A 31 12.33 1.52 5.25
C LEU A 31 11.82 0.88 3.96
N THR A 32 11.26 1.68 3.09
CA THR A 32 10.86 1.26 1.74
C THR A 32 11.91 1.69 0.74
N THR A 33 12.42 0.76 -0.04
CA THR A 33 13.29 1.03 -1.19
C THR A 33 12.49 0.86 -2.46
N LEU A 34 12.21 1.95 -3.16
CA LEU A 34 11.57 1.96 -4.47
C LEU A 34 12.65 2.01 -5.54
N THR A 35 12.68 1.03 -6.44
CA THR A 35 13.59 1.01 -7.59
C THR A 35 12.79 0.96 -8.89
N CYS A 36 13.00 1.97 -9.72
CA CYS A 36 12.44 2.06 -11.07
C CYS A 36 13.59 1.98 -12.08
N PRO A 37 13.72 0.91 -12.88
CA PRO A 37 14.80 0.77 -13.83
C PRO A 37 14.68 1.79 -14.98
N ALA A 38 15.79 2.12 -15.62
CA ALA A 38 15.76 2.89 -16.87
C ALA A 38 14.99 2.13 -17.96
N LYS A 39 14.28 2.85 -18.82
CA LYS A 39 13.58 2.26 -19.97
C LYS A 39 13.47 3.27 -21.12
N GLY A 40 14.06 2.94 -22.26
CA GLY A 40 14.17 3.87 -23.40
C GLY A 40 14.95 5.12 -23.00
N SER A 41 14.40 6.31 -23.27
CA SER A 41 14.99 7.59 -22.89
C SER A 41 14.69 8.03 -21.45
N THR A 42 13.98 7.22 -20.67
CA THR A 42 13.64 7.54 -19.28
C THR A 42 14.70 6.95 -18.35
N GLU A 43 15.30 7.79 -17.52
CA GLU A 43 16.32 7.36 -16.57
C GLU A 43 15.73 6.55 -15.42
N GLY A 44 16.53 5.64 -14.86
CA GLY A 44 16.21 4.90 -13.65
C GLY A 44 16.45 5.74 -12.39
N TYR A 45 15.80 5.35 -11.29
CA TYR A 45 16.05 5.95 -9.99
C TYR A 45 15.76 4.97 -8.87
N THR A 46 16.34 5.23 -7.72
CA THR A 46 16.06 4.52 -6.47
C THR A 46 15.77 5.54 -5.38
N TRP A 47 14.67 5.37 -4.66
CA TRP A 47 14.30 6.17 -3.50
C TRP A 47 14.26 5.32 -2.24
N ARG A 48 14.74 5.90 -1.14
CA ARG A 48 14.64 5.32 0.20
C ARG A 48 13.62 6.13 0.99
N ILE A 49 12.52 5.52 1.33
CA ILE A 49 11.32 6.16 1.87
C ILE A 49 11.11 5.70 3.30
N PRO A 50 11.29 6.58 4.31
CA PRO A 50 10.90 6.28 5.68
C PRO A 50 9.41 5.92 5.71
N SER A 51 9.10 4.83 6.39
CA SER A 51 7.74 4.29 6.42
C SER A 51 7.40 3.82 7.83
N VAL A 52 6.12 3.73 8.12
CA VAL A 52 5.60 3.21 9.39
C VAL A 52 4.39 2.32 9.12
N ILE A 53 4.24 1.29 9.94
CA ILE A 53 3.00 0.52 10.00
C ILE A 53 2.43 0.73 11.39
N THR A 54 1.15 1.11 11.45
CA THR A 54 0.41 1.33 12.70
C THR A 54 -0.97 0.69 12.58
N ALA A 55 -1.28 -0.20 13.51
CA ALA A 55 -2.53 -0.97 13.52
C ALA A 55 -2.81 -1.63 12.15
N GLY A 56 -1.76 -2.22 11.55
CA GLY A 56 -1.84 -2.90 10.26
C GLY A 56 -2.00 -1.97 9.04
N ASN A 57 -1.84 -0.65 9.20
CA ASN A 57 -1.90 0.30 8.10
C ASN A 57 -0.50 0.82 7.76
N PHE A 58 -0.09 0.61 6.53
CA PHE A 58 1.18 1.12 6.00
C PHE A 58 1.06 2.58 5.59
N ARG A 59 2.10 3.37 5.89
CA ARG A 59 2.29 4.73 5.38
C ARG A 59 3.77 5.02 5.16
N GLY A 60 4.13 5.48 3.97
CA GLY A 60 5.47 5.94 3.61
C GLY A 60 5.39 7.22 2.80
N GLU A 61 6.27 8.19 3.09
CA GLU A 61 6.31 9.48 2.39
C GLU A 61 7.72 9.81 1.92
N HIS A 62 7.81 10.33 0.69
CA HIS A 62 9.02 10.89 0.10
C HIS A 62 8.76 12.31 -0.37
N GLY A 63 9.71 13.21 -0.12
CA GLY A 63 9.61 14.62 -0.52
C GLY A 63 8.68 15.43 0.38
N THR A 64 8.29 16.59 -0.10
CA THR A 64 7.41 17.54 0.58
C THR A 64 6.03 17.53 -0.06
N ALA A 65 4.98 17.42 0.73
CA ALA A 65 3.61 17.39 0.24
C ALA A 65 3.30 18.63 -0.63
N GLY A 66 2.72 18.39 -1.80
CA GLY A 66 2.40 19.44 -2.78
C GLY A 66 3.55 19.85 -3.71
N GLU A 67 4.76 19.36 -3.48
CA GLU A 67 5.95 19.69 -4.28
C GLU A 67 6.24 18.61 -5.33
N PRO A 68 6.85 18.97 -6.47
CA PRO A 68 7.35 17.98 -7.44
C PRO A 68 8.32 16.98 -6.80
N GLY A 69 8.09 15.70 -7.04
CA GLY A 69 8.86 14.61 -6.43
C GLY A 69 8.24 14.06 -5.15
N TYR A 70 7.13 14.59 -4.70
CA TYR A 70 6.35 14.00 -3.60
C TYR A 70 5.78 12.64 -3.98
N LEU A 71 5.80 11.71 -3.05
CA LEU A 71 5.14 10.40 -3.16
C LEU A 71 4.62 9.97 -1.79
N LEU A 72 3.33 9.71 -1.69
CA LEU A 72 2.67 9.07 -0.56
C LEU A 72 2.29 7.65 -0.96
N ILE A 73 2.65 6.67 -0.13
CA ILE A 73 2.25 5.27 -0.24
C ILE A 73 1.48 4.90 1.01
N GLU A 74 0.27 4.40 0.87
CA GLU A 74 -0.54 4.00 2.03
C GLU A 74 -1.53 2.88 1.71
N GLY A 75 -1.95 2.15 2.75
CA GLY A 75 -2.99 1.15 2.65
C GLY A 75 -2.92 0.08 3.73
N PRO A 76 -3.98 -0.72 3.88
CA PRO A 76 -4.05 -1.79 4.86
C PRO A 76 -3.24 -3.02 4.43
N ILE A 77 -2.72 -3.73 5.44
CA ILE A 77 -2.08 -5.04 5.31
C ILE A 77 -3.00 -6.08 5.92
N ALA A 78 -3.29 -7.14 5.19
CA ALA A 78 -4.08 -8.26 5.69
C ALA A 78 -3.25 -9.15 6.64
N ASP A 79 -3.92 -9.99 7.46
CA ASP A 79 -3.28 -10.87 8.43
C ASP A 79 -2.24 -11.81 7.81
N ASN A 80 -2.46 -12.23 6.56
CA ASN A 80 -1.52 -13.06 5.80
C ASN A 80 -0.34 -12.26 5.19
N GLY A 81 -0.25 -10.96 5.46
CA GLY A 81 0.78 -10.06 4.93
C GLY A 81 0.51 -9.50 3.53
N SER A 82 -0.55 -9.94 2.86
CA SER A 82 -0.88 -9.37 1.55
C SER A 82 -1.39 -7.94 1.68
N ALA A 83 -1.00 -7.06 0.76
CA ALA A 83 -1.44 -5.68 0.74
C ALA A 83 -1.66 -5.17 -0.69
N LYS A 84 -2.70 -4.34 -0.84
CA LYS A 84 -2.88 -3.48 -1.99
C LYS A 84 -2.71 -2.04 -1.51
N LEU A 85 -1.55 -1.46 -1.76
CA LEU A 85 -1.25 -0.09 -1.35
C LEU A 85 -1.55 0.86 -2.51
N SER A 86 -2.02 2.06 -2.19
CA SER A 86 -2.13 3.17 -3.14
C SER A 86 -0.90 4.05 -3.07
N ALA A 87 -0.40 4.47 -4.23
CA ALA A 87 0.67 5.42 -4.36
C ALA A 87 0.16 6.66 -5.09
N ASN A 88 0.29 7.82 -4.46
CA ASN A 88 -0.11 9.11 -5.00
C ASN A 88 1.10 10.04 -4.99
N GLY A 89 1.44 10.61 -6.13
CA GLY A 89 2.64 11.39 -6.26
C GLY A 89 2.53 12.55 -7.24
N ILE A 90 3.58 13.36 -7.26
CA ILE A 90 3.74 14.52 -8.15
C ILE A 90 5.02 14.35 -8.96
N VAL A 91 4.91 14.44 -10.27
CA VAL A 91 6.04 14.25 -11.19
C VAL A 91 7.17 15.24 -10.88
N ALA A 92 8.35 14.71 -10.55
CA ALA A 92 9.54 15.51 -10.27
C ALA A 92 10.15 16.12 -11.53
N SER A 93 10.27 15.32 -12.59
CA SER A 93 10.92 15.70 -13.86
C SER A 93 10.51 14.75 -14.98
N ARG A 94 10.48 15.23 -16.20
CA ARG A 94 10.28 14.41 -17.43
C ARG A 94 11.37 13.37 -17.62
N THR A 95 12.56 13.61 -17.11
CA THR A 95 13.68 12.67 -17.18
C THR A 95 13.36 11.31 -16.55
N TYR A 96 12.59 11.33 -15.47
CA TYR A 96 12.23 10.13 -14.70
C TYR A 96 10.79 9.64 -14.91
N ALA A 97 9.98 10.39 -15.64
CA ALA A 97 8.58 10.04 -15.89
C ALA A 97 8.38 9.53 -17.31
N ARG A 98 7.48 8.55 -17.47
CA ARG A 98 7.05 8.06 -18.79
C ARG A 98 5.61 8.44 -19.04
N GLY A 99 5.38 8.94 -20.23
CA GLY A 99 4.07 9.29 -20.74
C GLY A 99 4.16 10.54 -21.62
N VAL A 100 3.32 10.60 -22.62
CA VAL A 100 3.26 11.75 -23.55
C VAL A 100 2.91 13.05 -22.81
N PHE A 101 2.28 12.92 -21.65
CA PHE A 101 1.75 14.01 -20.83
C PHE A 101 2.42 14.17 -19.45
N ALA A 102 3.53 13.46 -19.18
CA ALA A 102 4.19 13.52 -17.88
C ALA A 102 5.01 14.80 -17.75
N HIS A 103 4.39 15.88 -17.28
CA HIS A 103 5.04 17.16 -17.00
C HIS A 103 5.41 17.27 -15.50
N LYS A 104 6.47 18.05 -15.21
CA LYS A 104 6.82 18.39 -13.83
C LYS A 104 5.63 19.04 -13.13
N GLY A 105 5.29 18.55 -11.95
CA GLY A 105 4.17 19.04 -11.17
C GLY A 105 2.82 18.37 -11.43
N GLU A 106 2.71 17.45 -12.40
CA GLU A 106 1.50 16.67 -12.62
C GLU A 106 1.34 15.58 -11.56
N GLU A 107 0.11 15.41 -11.11
CA GLU A 107 -0.26 14.34 -10.19
C GLU A 107 -0.34 13.00 -10.93
N TYR A 108 0.06 11.93 -10.24
CA TYR A 108 -0.10 10.56 -10.72
C TYR A 108 -0.49 9.64 -9.58
N ASN A 109 -1.13 8.53 -9.92
CA ASN A 109 -1.43 7.46 -8.96
C ASN A 109 -1.22 6.09 -9.60
N TYR A 110 -0.99 5.09 -8.74
CA TYR A 110 -0.96 3.68 -9.11
C TYR A 110 -1.12 2.79 -7.88
N ASP A 111 -1.53 1.54 -8.13
CA ASP A 111 -1.58 0.52 -7.09
C ASP A 111 -0.24 -0.22 -6.97
N ILE A 112 0.08 -0.65 -5.75
CA ILE A 112 1.20 -1.54 -5.45
C ILE A 112 0.62 -2.81 -4.88
N LYS A 113 0.96 -3.96 -5.49
CA LYS A 113 0.71 -5.27 -4.89
C LYS A 113 1.92 -5.64 -4.07
N ALA A 114 1.73 -5.87 -2.78
CA ALA A 114 2.81 -6.17 -1.84
C ALA A 114 2.50 -7.40 -0.99
N GLN A 115 3.58 -8.02 -0.51
CA GLN A 115 3.55 -9.11 0.47
C GLN A 115 4.53 -8.79 1.58
N PHE A 116 4.04 -8.75 2.81
CA PHE A 116 4.81 -8.51 4.03
C PHE A 116 5.03 -9.80 4.82
N GLU A 117 6.24 -9.95 5.32
CA GLU A 117 6.65 -10.86 6.39
C GLU A 117 6.94 -10.04 7.65
N GLU A 118 7.34 -10.65 8.76
CA GLU A 118 7.53 -9.94 10.04
C GLU A 118 8.56 -8.82 9.98
N THR A 119 9.61 -8.98 9.19
CA THR A 119 10.73 -8.04 9.13
C THR A 119 11.06 -7.52 7.75
N LYS A 120 10.45 -8.09 6.71
CA LYS A 120 10.70 -7.72 5.31
C LYS A 120 9.42 -7.83 4.48
N GLY A 121 9.44 -7.26 3.31
CA GLY A 121 8.38 -7.41 2.33
C GLY A 121 8.84 -7.01 0.95
N THR A 122 8.05 -7.39 -0.04
CA THR A 122 8.28 -7.02 -1.44
C THR A 122 6.99 -6.53 -2.08
N GLY A 123 7.13 -5.72 -3.11
CA GLY A 123 5.98 -5.24 -3.86
C GLY A 123 6.34 -4.87 -5.29
N THR A 124 5.33 -4.81 -6.13
CA THR A 124 5.48 -4.37 -7.52
C THR A 124 4.39 -3.37 -7.87
N LYS A 125 4.74 -2.38 -8.68
CA LYS A 125 3.78 -1.46 -9.26
C LYS A 125 2.80 -2.22 -10.15
N GLY A 126 1.51 -2.09 -9.85
CA GLY A 126 0.44 -2.58 -10.72
C GLY A 126 0.45 -1.84 -12.06
N GLN A 127 0.02 -2.52 -13.12
CA GLN A 127 -0.18 -1.87 -14.41
C GLN A 127 -1.46 -1.02 -14.32
N GLY A 128 -1.29 0.31 -14.32
CA GLY A 128 -2.41 1.23 -14.50
C GLY A 128 -2.90 1.22 -15.95
N LEU A 129 -4.17 1.53 -16.17
CA LEU A 129 -4.78 1.67 -17.49
C LEU A 129 -3.96 2.64 -18.38
N GLY A 130 -3.47 2.15 -19.52
CA GLY A 130 -2.92 2.97 -20.59
C GLY A 130 -1.43 3.33 -20.50
N ILE A 131 -0.69 2.88 -19.48
CA ILE A 131 0.75 3.15 -19.38
C ILE A 131 1.52 1.86 -19.62
N VAL A 132 2.17 1.74 -20.75
CA VAL A 132 3.26 0.77 -20.97
C VAL A 132 4.44 1.22 -20.11
N GLY A 133 4.26 1.16 -18.78
CA GLY A 133 5.20 1.63 -17.80
C GLY A 133 6.36 0.66 -17.62
N ARG A 134 7.46 1.19 -17.10
CA ARG A 134 8.51 0.36 -16.51
C ARG A 134 7.98 -0.28 -15.23
N ILE A 135 8.42 -1.50 -14.96
CA ILE A 135 8.06 -2.20 -13.73
C ILE A 135 8.97 -1.68 -12.62
N CYS A 136 8.40 -0.94 -11.69
CA CYS A 136 9.10 -0.55 -10.47
C CYS A 136 8.88 -1.61 -9.39
N THR A 137 9.91 -1.86 -8.60
CA THR A 137 9.90 -2.80 -7.47
C THR A 137 10.02 -2.07 -6.15
N PHE A 138 9.44 -2.66 -5.12
CA PHE A 138 9.49 -2.16 -3.76
C PHE A 138 10.06 -3.25 -2.85
N GLU A 139 11.00 -2.86 -2.03
CA GLU A 139 11.53 -3.68 -0.94
C GLU A 139 11.20 -2.98 0.37
N PHE A 140 10.65 -3.70 1.32
CA PHE A 140 10.28 -3.20 2.64
C PHE A 140 11.13 -3.91 3.70
N GLU A 141 11.73 -3.15 4.59
CA GLU A 141 12.59 -3.66 5.65
C GLU A 141 12.23 -3.01 6.99
N LYS A 142 11.91 -3.82 7.99
CA LYS A 142 11.63 -3.36 9.36
C LYS A 142 12.92 -2.89 10.04
N LYS A 143 12.86 -1.77 10.76
CA LYS A 143 13.99 -1.14 11.45
C LYS A 143 13.88 -1.29 12.97
#